data_0a67516af78fea043ce2d0e9d3027038
#
_entry.id   0a67516af78fea043ce2d0e9d3027038
#
_cell.length_a   1.000
_cell.length_b   1.000
_cell.length_c   1.000
_cell.angle_alpha   90.00
_cell.angle_beta   90.00
_cell.angle_gamma   90.00
#
_symmetry.space_group_name_H-M   'P 1'
#
loop_
_entity.id
_entity.type
_entity.pdbx_description
1 polymer ?
#
loop_
_entity_poly.entity_id
_entity_poly.type
_entity_poly.pdbx_seq_one_letter_code
_entity_poly.pdbx_strand_id
1 'polypeptide(L)'
;MGEGVGLEQPGDQVRFSVVVPAYNEAAYLGRALDSLQHQDYDGTYEIIVVDNNSTDDTAAIAAGYGVRVVRERQQGVCAARQRGVDCASGEIIISTDADTTQPRDWLRTIDARFAASERIVAVAGPCRYQNPSWWAKAYPTLLFGLVAAVYALTGFVFYVSATNIAVRRSAFPGYDLKLTQGGDELDLLRRLRRRGLVSWERQNVVTTSARRLQCGLLYSFFMSFLVYYMLAYWLNRLSQRQTFGMAPAFRQERLRPLAPVWARRRAMLGIALVGLTSLGFATGASEAALDSLTNFWHDP
;
A
#
# COMPACT_ATOMS: atom_id res chain seq x y z
N MET A 1 20.43 23.65 -20.33
CA MET A 1 21.18 23.90 -19.10
C MET A 1 20.18 23.64 -17.99
N GLY A 2 20.21 22.44 -17.41
CA GLY A 2 19.30 22.03 -16.34
C GLY A 2 19.88 22.49 -15.01
N GLU A 3 19.20 23.38 -14.33
CA GLU A 3 19.52 23.69 -12.95
C GLU A 3 19.14 22.48 -12.09
N GLY A 4 20.16 21.92 -11.46
CA GLY A 4 20.05 20.74 -10.63
C GLY A 4 19.18 21.00 -9.42
N VAL A 5 18.42 19.98 -9.07
CA VAL A 5 17.77 19.77 -7.78
C VAL A 5 18.69 20.28 -6.67
N GLY A 6 18.18 21.21 -5.86
CA GLY A 6 18.91 21.91 -4.83
C GLY A 6 19.75 20.97 -3.97
N LEU A 7 21.06 21.07 -4.19
CA LEU A 7 22.05 20.42 -3.34
C LEU A 7 21.99 21.05 -1.97
N GLU A 8 21.84 20.20 -0.95
CA GLU A 8 21.87 20.51 0.47
C GLU A 8 22.82 21.67 0.80
N GLN A 9 22.28 22.79 1.22
CA GLN A 9 23.03 23.77 1.98
C GLN A 9 23.24 23.19 3.41
N PRO A 10 24.44 23.20 3.95
CA PRO A 10 24.67 22.70 5.32
C PRO A 10 23.96 23.60 6.30
N GLY A 11 22.75 23.21 6.73
CA GLY A 11 21.96 23.94 7.72
C GLY A 11 20.44 23.78 7.62
N ASP A 12 19.89 23.43 6.44
CA ASP A 12 18.44 23.28 6.29
C ASP A 12 17.99 21.86 6.71
N GLN A 13 17.23 21.82 7.80
CA GLN A 13 16.61 20.58 8.29
C GLN A 13 15.64 20.04 7.23
N VAL A 14 15.85 18.79 6.78
CA VAL A 14 14.97 18.15 5.81
C VAL A 14 13.56 18.06 6.38
N ARG A 15 12.60 18.66 5.68
CA ARG A 15 11.20 18.68 6.12
C ARG A 15 10.50 17.36 5.84
N PHE A 16 10.64 16.82 4.60
CA PHE A 16 10.00 15.59 4.20
C PHE A 16 10.99 14.53 3.75
N SER A 17 10.78 13.28 4.19
CA SER A 17 11.37 12.09 3.56
C SER A 17 10.27 11.31 2.86
N VAL A 18 10.31 11.28 1.53
CA VAL A 18 9.37 10.51 0.70
C VAL A 18 9.93 9.13 0.47
N VAL A 19 9.31 8.11 1.08
CA VAL A 19 9.71 6.71 1.00
C VAL A 19 8.91 6.00 -0.07
N VAL A 20 9.61 5.43 -1.05
CA VAL A 20 9.05 4.73 -2.21
C VAL A 20 9.53 3.26 -2.19
N PRO A 21 8.77 2.32 -1.61
CA PRO A 21 9.11 0.90 -1.70
C PRO A 21 8.93 0.41 -3.14
N ALA A 22 9.93 -0.26 -3.69
CA ALA A 22 9.93 -0.76 -5.05
C ALA A 22 10.36 -2.23 -5.11
N TYR A 23 9.64 -3.03 -5.89
CA TYR A 23 10.01 -4.39 -6.24
C TYR A 23 9.53 -4.73 -7.63
N ASN A 24 10.44 -4.80 -8.62
CA ASN A 24 10.14 -5.00 -10.05
C ASN A 24 9.13 -3.96 -10.57
N GLU A 25 9.45 -2.69 -10.46
CA GLU A 25 8.61 -1.55 -10.84
C GLU A 25 9.22 -0.72 -11.98
N ALA A 26 10.15 -1.30 -12.77
CA ALA A 26 10.84 -0.59 -13.85
C ALA A 26 9.88 0.14 -14.83
N ALA A 27 8.71 -0.45 -15.10
CA ALA A 27 7.73 0.13 -16.01
C ALA A 27 7.00 1.39 -15.46
N TYR A 28 7.02 1.61 -14.14
CA TYR A 28 6.21 2.64 -13.48
C TYR A 28 7.05 3.68 -12.73
N LEU A 29 8.18 3.25 -12.16
CA LEU A 29 8.99 4.05 -11.23
C LEU A 29 9.42 5.40 -11.81
N GLY A 30 9.81 5.45 -13.09
CA GLY A 30 10.22 6.71 -13.73
C GLY A 30 9.16 7.80 -13.62
N ARG A 31 7.89 7.49 -13.96
CA ARG A 31 6.78 8.47 -13.85
C ARG A 31 6.48 8.89 -12.40
N ALA A 32 6.62 7.96 -11.46
CA ALA A 32 6.47 8.29 -10.04
C ALA A 32 7.55 9.28 -9.59
N LEU A 33 8.82 9.01 -9.94
CA LEU A 33 9.94 9.88 -9.60
C LEU A 33 9.86 11.24 -10.30
N ASP A 34 9.45 11.28 -11.58
CA ASP A 34 9.18 12.55 -12.28
C ASP A 34 8.20 13.43 -11.49
N SER A 35 7.08 12.85 -11.03
CA SER A 35 6.08 13.61 -10.28
C SER A 35 6.57 14.06 -8.90
N LEU A 36 7.47 13.30 -8.28
CA LEU A 36 8.07 13.65 -6.98
C LEU A 36 9.15 14.72 -7.10
N GLN A 37 9.92 14.75 -8.21
CA GLN A 37 10.94 15.76 -8.43
C GLN A 37 10.38 17.11 -8.92
N HIS A 38 9.14 17.13 -9.42
CA HIS A 38 8.49 18.34 -9.94
C HIS A 38 7.38 18.85 -9.00
N GLN A 39 7.68 18.87 -7.69
CA GLN A 39 6.76 19.43 -6.69
C GLN A 39 6.89 20.96 -6.62
N ASP A 40 5.75 21.66 -6.54
CA ASP A 40 5.69 23.11 -6.25
C ASP A 40 5.82 23.31 -4.73
N TYR A 41 7.02 23.09 -4.22
CA TYR A 41 7.33 23.18 -2.80
C TYR A 41 8.70 23.80 -2.56
N ASP A 42 8.74 24.89 -1.78
CA ASP A 42 9.96 25.68 -1.56
C ASP A 42 10.83 25.14 -0.41
N GLY A 43 10.30 24.20 0.40
CA GLY A 43 11.05 23.57 1.48
C GLY A 43 11.92 22.40 1.03
N THR A 44 12.78 21.93 1.94
CA THR A 44 13.69 20.81 1.66
C THR A 44 13.00 19.44 1.81
N TYR A 45 13.23 18.54 0.87
CA TYR A 45 12.77 17.16 0.96
C TYR A 45 13.76 16.19 0.28
N GLU A 46 13.72 14.96 0.73
CA GLU A 46 14.46 13.85 0.11
C GLU A 46 13.52 12.78 -0.42
N ILE A 47 13.96 12.07 -1.46
CA ILE A 47 13.28 10.91 -2.03
C ILE A 47 14.14 9.68 -1.78
N ILE A 48 13.58 8.66 -1.12
CA ILE A 48 14.25 7.41 -0.78
C ILE A 48 13.53 6.27 -1.48
N VAL A 49 14.11 5.72 -2.53
CA VAL A 49 13.64 4.50 -3.17
C VAL A 49 14.23 3.31 -2.45
N VAL A 50 13.36 2.43 -1.95
CA VAL A 50 13.80 1.19 -1.29
C VAL A 50 13.62 0.02 -2.24
N ASP A 51 14.72 -0.43 -2.84
CA ASP A 51 14.75 -1.63 -3.68
C ASP A 51 14.64 -2.89 -2.82
N ASN A 52 13.51 -3.58 -2.94
CA ASN A 52 13.22 -4.79 -2.17
C ASN A 52 13.47 -6.06 -3.00
N ASN A 53 14.73 -6.26 -3.40
CA ASN A 53 15.21 -7.40 -4.19
C ASN A 53 14.63 -7.45 -5.63
N SER A 54 14.57 -6.31 -6.33
CA SER A 54 14.20 -6.28 -7.74
C SER A 54 15.17 -7.09 -8.59
N THR A 55 14.62 -7.71 -9.64
CA THR A 55 15.35 -8.49 -10.65
C THR A 55 15.31 -7.83 -12.04
N ASP A 56 14.62 -6.68 -12.14
CA ASP A 56 14.52 -5.83 -13.32
C ASP A 56 15.36 -4.55 -13.13
N ASP A 57 15.22 -3.58 -14.03
CA ASP A 57 15.98 -2.34 -14.04
C ASP A 57 15.50 -1.31 -12.99
N THR A 58 14.66 -1.69 -12.01
CA THR A 58 14.10 -0.78 -10.99
C THR A 58 15.18 0.03 -10.29
N ALA A 59 16.22 -0.63 -9.76
CA ALA A 59 17.29 0.05 -9.03
C ALA A 59 18.14 0.96 -9.95
N ALA A 60 18.39 0.54 -11.19
CA ALA A 60 19.12 1.33 -12.18
C ALA A 60 18.34 2.60 -12.59
N ILE A 61 17.02 2.48 -12.78
CA ILE A 61 16.13 3.63 -13.04
C ILE A 61 16.19 4.61 -11.87
N ALA A 62 16.02 4.14 -10.64
CA ALA A 62 16.08 5.01 -9.46
C ALA A 62 17.42 5.77 -9.36
N ALA A 63 18.54 5.06 -9.59
CA ALA A 63 19.88 5.68 -9.59
C ALA A 63 20.01 6.74 -10.69
N GLY A 64 19.42 6.52 -11.87
CA GLY A 64 19.41 7.48 -12.98
C GLY A 64 18.68 8.79 -12.68
N TYR A 65 17.72 8.77 -11.72
CA TYR A 65 17.04 9.98 -11.22
C TYR A 65 17.83 10.74 -10.15
N GLY A 66 18.98 10.24 -9.73
CA GLY A 66 19.80 10.88 -8.69
C GLY A 66 19.16 10.85 -7.30
N VAL A 67 18.14 10.04 -7.08
CA VAL A 67 17.50 9.86 -5.77
C VAL A 67 18.27 8.86 -4.92
N ARG A 68 18.07 8.91 -3.60
CA ARG A 68 18.70 7.97 -2.69
C ARG A 68 18.12 6.57 -2.85
N VAL A 69 18.95 5.59 -3.23
CA VAL A 69 18.55 4.19 -3.38
C VAL A 69 19.05 3.39 -2.17
N VAL A 70 18.15 2.69 -1.50
CA VAL A 70 18.44 1.83 -0.35
C VAL A 70 17.99 0.42 -0.65
N ARG A 71 18.80 -0.57 -0.32
CA ARG A 71 18.43 -1.99 -0.49
C ARG A 71 17.83 -2.56 0.79
N GLU A 72 16.71 -3.29 0.64
CA GLU A 72 16.12 -4.10 1.69
C GLU A 72 16.09 -5.58 1.27
N ARG A 73 16.78 -6.43 2.03
CA ARG A 73 16.90 -7.87 1.73
C ARG A 73 15.70 -8.69 2.19
N GLN A 74 15.04 -8.26 3.26
CA GLN A 74 13.82 -8.92 3.72
C GLN A 74 12.67 -8.62 2.75
N GLN A 75 12.19 -9.64 2.05
CA GLN A 75 11.10 -9.48 1.10
C GLN A 75 9.81 -9.07 1.81
N GLY A 76 9.19 -7.98 1.34
CA GLY A 76 7.90 -7.51 1.85
C GLY A 76 7.78 -5.99 1.90
N VAL A 77 6.58 -5.48 1.62
CA VAL A 77 6.33 -4.03 1.54
C VAL A 77 6.53 -3.35 2.90
N CYS A 78 6.15 -4.00 4.01
CA CYS A 78 6.36 -3.45 5.36
C CYS A 78 7.85 -3.33 5.68
N ALA A 79 8.66 -4.34 5.32
CA ALA A 79 10.12 -4.30 5.51
C ALA A 79 10.75 -3.18 4.68
N ALA A 80 10.34 -3.04 3.41
CA ALA A 80 10.82 -1.97 2.55
C ALA A 80 10.44 -0.58 3.08
N ARG A 81 9.18 -0.38 3.50
CA ARG A 81 8.74 0.88 4.09
C ARG A 81 9.51 1.19 5.39
N GLN A 82 9.65 0.21 6.28
CA GLN A 82 10.41 0.40 7.53
C GLN A 82 11.86 0.77 7.25
N ARG A 83 12.51 0.08 6.31
CA ARG A 83 13.89 0.40 5.90
C ARG A 83 14.03 1.84 5.39
N GLY A 84 13.05 2.30 4.60
CA GLY A 84 13.01 3.70 4.14
C GLY A 84 12.89 4.69 5.29
N VAL A 85 12.03 4.40 6.27
CA VAL A 85 11.86 5.21 7.48
C VAL A 85 13.15 5.25 8.32
N ASP A 86 13.83 4.12 8.46
CA ASP A 86 15.09 4.03 9.23
C ASP A 86 16.21 4.84 8.57
N CYS A 87 16.16 5.02 7.26
CA CYS A 87 17.10 5.81 6.49
C CYS A 87 16.70 7.28 6.32
N ALA A 88 15.48 7.65 6.71
CA ALA A 88 14.92 8.97 6.53
C ALA A 88 15.54 9.99 7.50
N SER A 89 15.78 11.23 7.03
CA SER A 89 16.25 12.35 7.84
C SER A 89 15.17 13.37 8.15
N GLY A 90 14.09 13.40 7.34
CA GLY A 90 13.02 14.38 7.42
C GLY A 90 12.21 14.32 8.72
N GLU A 91 11.63 15.47 9.08
CA GLU A 91 10.71 15.60 10.22
C GLU A 91 9.40 14.85 9.98
N ILE A 92 8.97 14.80 8.72
CA ILE A 92 7.74 14.14 8.29
C ILE A 92 8.12 13.03 7.31
N ILE A 93 7.66 11.82 7.60
CA ILE A 93 7.81 10.64 6.74
C ILE A 93 6.59 10.53 5.86
N ILE A 94 6.76 10.45 4.56
CA ILE A 94 5.66 10.21 3.63
C ILE A 94 5.86 8.85 2.96
N SER A 95 4.83 8.01 2.99
CA SER A 95 4.81 6.75 2.22
C SER A 95 3.98 6.92 0.96
N THR A 96 4.54 6.49 -0.17
CA THR A 96 3.85 6.39 -1.46
C THR A 96 4.29 5.12 -2.17
N ASP A 97 3.65 4.76 -3.29
CA ASP A 97 4.01 3.55 -4.04
C ASP A 97 4.76 3.90 -5.35
N ALA A 98 5.59 2.99 -5.83
CA ALA A 98 6.41 3.15 -7.03
C ALA A 98 5.60 3.28 -8.34
N ASP A 99 4.28 2.99 -8.32
CA ASP A 99 3.36 3.14 -9.44
C ASP A 99 2.36 4.30 -9.26
N THR A 100 2.65 5.19 -8.33
CA THR A 100 1.79 6.34 -7.96
C THR A 100 2.42 7.65 -8.39
N THR A 101 1.61 8.53 -8.97
CA THR A 101 2.00 9.90 -9.34
C THR A 101 1.26 10.90 -8.47
N GLN A 102 1.97 11.96 -8.06
CA GLN A 102 1.49 12.99 -7.17
C GLN A 102 1.14 14.27 -7.94
N PRO A 103 0.13 15.07 -7.50
CA PRO A 103 -0.07 16.41 -8.01
C PRO A 103 1.10 17.32 -7.60
N ARG A 104 1.32 18.41 -8.35
CA ARG A 104 2.45 19.31 -8.09
C ARG A 104 2.42 19.98 -6.71
N ASP A 105 1.26 20.24 -6.18
CA ASP A 105 1.03 20.89 -4.89
C ASP A 105 0.92 19.90 -3.71
N TRP A 106 1.27 18.64 -3.93
CA TRP A 106 1.09 17.56 -2.95
C TRP A 106 1.84 17.81 -1.64
N LEU A 107 3.14 18.13 -1.71
CA LEU A 107 3.95 18.42 -0.52
C LEU A 107 3.49 19.70 0.17
N ARG A 108 3.20 20.75 -0.58
CA ARG A 108 2.71 22.02 -0.04
C ARG A 108 1.39 21.84 0.72
N THR A 109 0.49 21.06 0.16
CA THR A 109 -0.82 20.75 0.78
C THR A 109 -0.64 19.98 2.08
N ILE A 110 0.27 19.00 2.12
CA ILE A 110 0.59 18.24 3.32
C ILE A 110 1.21 19.15 4.39
N ASP A 111 2.16 20.01 4.01
CA ASP A 111 2.84 20.94 4.93
C ASP A 111 1.87 21.92 5.58
N ALA A 112 0.99 22.52 4.79
CA ALA A 112 -0.05 23.41 5.30
C ALA A 112 -0.95 22.74 6.36
N ARG A 113 -1.23 21.45 6.20
CA ARG A 113 -1.99 20.69 7.19
C ARG A 113 -1.23 20.48 8.50
N PHE A 114 0.06 20.13 8.41
CA PHE A 114 0.89 20.00 9.62
C PHE A 114 1.13 21.34 10.32
N ALA A 115 1.24 22.42 9.55
CA ALA A 115 1.38 23.77 10.11
C ALA A 115 0.13 24.25 10.85
N ALA A 116 -1.06 23.76 10.48
CA ALA A 116 -2.33 24.16 11.11
C ALA A 116 -2.45 23.73 12.58
N SER A 117 -1.77 22.65 13.01
CA SER A 117 -1.80 22.18 14.40
C SER A 117 -0.70 21.17 14.71
N GLU A 118 0.01 21.39 15.80
CA GLU A 118 0.98 20.44 16.38
C GLU A 118 0.33 19.09 16.79
N ARG A 119 -0.98 19.09 17.06
CA ARG A 119 -1.73 17.88 17.42
C ARG A 119 -1.93 16.92 16.24
N ILE A 120 -1.73 17.39 15.00
CA ILE A 120 -1.82 16.57 13.80
C ILE A 120 -0.55 15.74 13.69
N VAL A 121 -0.68 14.44 13.89
CA VAL A 121 0.42 13.45 13.79
C VAL A 121 0.49 12.77 12.43
N ALA A 122 -0.61 12.78 11.67
CA ALA A 122 -0.64 12.24 10.32
C ALA A 122 -1.62 13.01 9.43
N VAL A 123 -1.29 13.09 8.15
CA VAL A 123 -2.14 13.62 7.06
C VAL A 123 -2.31 12.53 6.03
N ALA A 124 -3.54 12.23 5.65
CA ALA A 124 -3.85 11.26 4.61
C ALA A 124 -4.80 11.87 3.57
N GLY A 125 -4.73 11.37 2.36
CA GLY A 125 -5.59 11.79 1.27
C GLY A 125 -6.10 10.60 0.43
N PRO A 126 -7.04 10.86 -0.49
CA PRO A 126 -7.57 9.84 -1.38
C PRO A 126 -6.58 9.45 -2.46
N CYS A 127 -6.79 8.29 -3.06
CA CYS A 127 -6.18 7.91 -4.31
C CYS A 127 -7.24 7.64 -5.38
N ARG A 128 -6.85 7.79 -6.65
CA ARG A 128 -7.63 7.38 -7.81
C ARG A 128 -6.80 6.45 -8.68
N TYR A 129 -7.45 5.64 -9.49
CA TYR A 129 -6.75 4.75 -10.43
C TYR A 129 -6.55 5.41 -11.79
N GLN A 130 -5.41 5.13 -12.42
CA GLN A 130 -5.11 5.57 -13.79
C GLN A 130 -5.89 4.69 -14.77
N ASN A 131 -6.65 5.30 -15.69
CA ASN A 131 -7.43 4.62 -16.74
C ASN A 131 -8.27 3.44 -16.22
N PRO A 132 -9.06 3.61 -15.15
CA PRO A 132 -9.82 2.52 -14.57
C PRO A 132 -11.03 2.16 -15.43
N SER A 133 -11.47 0.89 -15.39
CA SER A 133 -12.82 0.52 -15.83
C SER A 133 -13.88 1.26 -15.00
N TRP A 134 -15.11 1.33 -15.49
CA TRP A 134 -16.19 2.09 -14.81
C TRP A 134 -16.38 1.69 -13.33
N TRP A 135 -16.37 0.40 -13.02
CA TRP A 135 -16.53 -0.10 -11.65
C TRP A 135 -15.27 0.19 -10.79
N ALA A 136 -14.10 0.11 -11.40
CA ALA A 136 -12.84 0.42 -10.73
C ALA A 136 -12.70 1.92 -10.42
N LYS A 137 -13.41 2.78 -11.16
CA LYS A 137 -13.54 4.20 -10.86
C LYS A 137 -14.53 4.43 -9.70
N ALA A 138 -15.63 3.71 -9.66
CA ALA A 138 -16.66 3.86 -8.64
C ALA A 138 -16.14 3.46 -7.24
N TYR A 139 -15.40 2.39 -7.14
CA TYR A 139 -14.89 1.86 -5.87
C TYR A 139 -14.14 2.89 -5.01
N PRO A 140 -13.02 3.51 -5.48
CA PRO A 140 -12.31 4.49 -4.66
C PRO A 140 -13.13 5.76 -4.43
N THR A 141 -13.97 6.15 -5.40
CA THR A 141 -14.85 7.32 -5.24
C THR A 141 -15.83 7.14 -4.09
N LEU A 142 -16.46 5.97 -3.99
CA LEU A 142 -17.39 5.66 -2.91
C LEU A 142 -16.66 5.50 -1.58
N LEU A 143 -15.56 4.75 -1.55
CA LEU A 143 -14.79 4.51 -0.33
C LEU A 143 -14.25 5.81 0.26
N PHE A 144 -13.51 6.59 -0.52
CA PHE A 144 -12.93 7.85 -0.04
C PHE A 144 -13.96 8.95 0.14
N GLY A 145 -15.08 8.92 -0.60
CA GLY A 145 -16.24 9.75 -0.33
C GLY A 145 -16.83 9.48 1.05
N LEU A 146 -16.97 8.20 1.43
CA LEU A 146 -17.43 7.82 2.76
C LEU A 146 -16.42 8.23 3.85
N VAL A 147 -15.11 8.05 3.62
CA VAL A 147 -14.07 8.53 4.56
C VAL A 147 -14.21 10.04 4.78
N ALA A 148 -14.35 10.81 3.69
CA ALA A 148 -14.50 12.26 3.77
C ALA A 148 -15.78 12.69 4.51
N ALA A 149 -16.90 12.01 4.27
CA ALA A 149 -18.16 12.29 4.95
C ALA A 149 -18.08 11.99 6.46
N VAL A 150 -17.55 10.82 6.84
CA VAL A 150 -17.34 10.47 8.25
C VAL A 150 -16.38 11.45 8.92
N TYR A 151 -15.30 11.80 8.25
CA TYR A 151 -14.34 12.77 8.78
C TYR A 151 -14.96 14.16 8.97
N ALA A 152 -15.75 14.64 8.01
CA ALA A 152 -16.43 15.94 8.12
C ALA A 152 -17.43 15.99 9.28
N LEU A 153 -18.09 14.86 9.58
CA LEU A 153 -19.09 14.78 10.65
C LEU A 153 -18.47 14.56 12.04
N THR A 154 -17.37 13.82 12.13
CA THR A 154 -16.85 13.29 13.39
C THR A 154 -15.39 13.64 13.68
N GLY A 155 -14.64 14.13 12.69
CA GLY A 155 -13.18 14.26 12.76
C GLY A 155 -12.43 12.91 12.73
N PHE A 156 -13.14 11.80 12.47
CA PHE A 156 -12.59 10.46 12.54
C PHE A 156 -12.24 9.90 11.16
N VAL A 157 -10.96 9.55 10.95
CA VAL A 157 -10.48 8.88 9.73
C VAL A 157 -10.48 7.37 9.99
N PHE A 158 -11.37 6.61 9.38
CA PHE A 158 -11.47 5.15 9.60
C PHE A 158 -10.63 4.31 8.63
N TYR A 159 -10.23 4.87 7.49
CA TYR A 159 -9.41 4.22 6.48
C TYR A 159 -8.43 5.19 5.83
N VAL A 160 -7.24 4.72 5.52
CA VAL A 160 -6.21 5.44 4.75
C VAL A 160 -5.62 4.50 3.70
N SER A 161 -5.04 5.06 2.64
CA SER A 161 -4.23 4.31 1.69
C SER A 161 -2.75 4.54 1.99
N ALA A 162 -1.97 3.48 1.99
CA ALA A 162 -0.51 3.57 2.17
C ALA A 162 0.19 4.34 1.03
N THR A 163 -0.51 4.56 -0.10
CA THR A 163 -0.01 5.34 -1.23
C THR A 163 -0.02 6.86 -0.99
N ASN A 164 -0.76 7.32 0.05
CA ASN A 164 -0.96 8.75 0.31
C ASN A 164 -1.15 9.02 1.81
N ILE A 165 -0.08 8.81 2.57
CA ILE A 165 -0.05 9.07 4.01
C ILE A 165 1.29 9.69 4.41
N ALA A 166 1.21 10.80 5.14
CA ALA A 166 2.33 11.50 5.76
C ALA A 166 2.21 11.43 7.28
N VAL A 167 3.32 11.22 7.99
CA VAL A 167 3.33 11.01 9.44
C VAL A 167 4.48 11.79 10.06
N ARG A 168 4.24 12.52 11.15
CA ARG A 168 5.32 13.11 11.96
C ARG A 168 6.24 12.00 12.46
N ARG A 169 7.55 12.13 12.22
CA ARG A 169 8.55 11.14 12.64
C ARG A 169 8.50 10.89 14.14
N SER A 170 8.31 11.90 14.95
CA SER A 170 8.16 11.78 16.42
C SER A 170 6.96 10.95 16.85
N ALA A 171 5.92 10.90 16.02
CA ALA A 171 4.70 10.11 16.25
C ALA A 171 4.68 8.79 15.49
N PHE A 172 5.71 8.47 14.69
CA PHE A 172 5.72 7.26 13.87
C PHE A 172 5.91 6.00 14.75
N PRO A 173 4.97 5.03 14.70
CA PRO A 173 5.02 3.85 15.59
C PRO A 173 5.87 2.69 15.08
N GLY A 174 6.47 2.81 13.90
CA GLY A 174 7.08 1.71 13.16
C GLY A 174 6.05 0.88 12.37
N TYR A 175 6.49 0.19 11.32
CA TYR A 175 5.68 -0.84 10.65
C TYR A 175 5.82 -2.17 11.39
N ASP A 176 4.73 -2.93 11.49
CA ASP A 176 4.79 -4.29 12.01
C ASP A 176 5.25 -5.24 10.89
N LEU A 177 6.49 -5.71 10.98
CA LEU A 177 7.11 -6.59 9.98
C LEU A 177 6.47 -7.99 9.92
N LYS A 178 5.63 -8.34 10.89
CA LYS A 178 4.86 -9.59 10.88
C LYS A 178 3.61 -9.49 10.02
N LEU A 179 3.16 -8.27 9.70
CA LEU A 179 2.03 -8.07 8.81
C LEU A 179 2.49 -8.26 7.36
N THR A 180 1.74 -9.05 6.64
CA THR A 180 1.88 -9.18 5.20
C THR A 180 1.16 -8.03 4.49
N GLN A 181 1.41 -7.88 3.20
CA GLN A 181 0.74 -6.88 2.37
C GLN A 181 -0.79 -6.98 2.52
N GLY A 182 -1.40 -5.91 2.98
CA GLY A 182 -2.81 -5.81 3.29
C GLY A 182 -3.05 -5.71 4.81
N GLY A 183 -3.56 -4.54 5.24
CA GLY A 183 -3.84 -4.25 6.64
C GLY A 183 -2.73 -3.55 7.42
N ASP A 184 -1.56 -3.36 6.83
CA ASP A 184 -0.49 -2.53 7.40
C ASP A 184 -0.94 -1.08 7.63
N GLU A 185 -1.71 -0.53 6.69
CA GLU A 185 -2.30 0.81 6.83
C GLU A 185 -3.30 0.92 7.98
N LEU A 186 -4.12 -0.10 8.18
CA LEU A 186 -5.12 -0.12 9.25
C LEU A 186 -4.46 -0.23 10.62
N ASP A 187 -3.41 -1.05 10.74
CA ASP A 187 -2.63 -1.15 11.96
C ASP A 187 -1.88 0.15 12.28
N LEU A 188 -1.22 0.72 11.27
CA LEU A 188 -0.55 2.01 11.38
C LEU A 188 -1.54 3.10 11.82
N LEU A 189 -2.68 3.23 11.15
CA LEU A 189 -3.73 4.20 11.46
C LEU A 189 -4.25 4.05 12.89
N ARG A 190 -4.49 2.81 13.34
CA ARG A 190 -4.95 2.54 14.72
C ARG A 190 -3.93 2.98 15.76
N ARG A 191 -2.63 2.79 15.50
CA ARG A 191 -1.55 3.19 16.43
C ARG A 191 -1.33 4.70 16.41
N LEU A 192 -1.45 5.35 15.25
CA LEU A 192 -1.32 6.80 15.10
C LEU A 192 -2.41 7.56 15.85
N ARG A 193 -3.67 7.10 15.80
CA ARG A 193 -4.79 7.73 16.53
C ARG A 193 -4.60 7.78 18.05
N ARG A 194 -3.78 6.89 18.60
CA ARG A 194 -3.43 6.91 20.04
C ARG A 194 -2.39 7.99 20.37
N ARG A 195 -1.73 8.55 19.35
CA ARG A 195 -0.64 9.54 19.49
C ARG A 195 -1.08 10.95 19.15
N GLY A 196 -2.16 11.11 18.40
CA GLY A 196 -2.68 12.43 18.05
C GLY A 196 -3.76 12.38 16.96
N LEU A 197 -4.01 13.54 16.37
CA LEU A 197 -5.02 13.68 15.34
C LEU A 197 -4.50 13.19 13.99
N VAL A 198 -5.36 12.47 13.27
CA VAL A 198 -5.15 12.12 11.86
C VAL A 198 -6.04 13.03 11.02
N SER A 199 -5.44 13.86 10.18
CA SER A 199 -6.15 14.77 9.27
C SER A 199 -6.44 14.09 7.93
N TRP A 200 -7.62 14.36 7.38
CA TRP A 200 -7.99 13.94 6.04
C TRP A 200 -8.01 15.13 5.07
N GLU A 201 -7.17 15.06 4.02
CA GLU A 201 -7.10 16.09 3.00
C GLU A 201 -7.75 15.59 1.70
N ARG A 202 -9.00 15.97 1.51
CA ARG A 202 -9.83 15.51 0.38
C ARG A 202 -9.28 15.92 -0.98
N GLN A 203 -8.64 17.08 -1.07
CA GLN A 203 -8.16 17.63 -2.35
C GLN A 203 -6.81 17.06 -2.76
N ASN A 204 -6.06 16.47 -1.82
CA ASN A 204 -4.73 15.91 -2.05
C ASN A 204 -4.82 14.51 -2.68
N VAL A 205 -5.26 14.42 -3.95
CA VAL A 205 -5.57 13.17 -4.64
C VAL A 205 -4.35 12.67 -5.42
N VAL A 206 -3.80 11.52 -5.07
CA VAL A 206 -2.76 10.86 -5.87
C VAL A 206 -3.36 9.91 -6.90
N THR A 207 -2.60 9.60 -7.97
CA THR A 207 -3.04 8.69 -9.04
C THR A 207 -2.15 7.46 -9.07
N THR A 208 -2.73 6.28 -8.85
CA THR A 208 -2.02 4.99 -8.82
C THR A 208 -2.44 4.07 -9.97
N SER A 209 -1.65 3.05 -10.26
CA SER A 209 -1.94 2.09 -11.32
C SER A 209 -3.18 1.23 -11.01
N ALA A 210 -4.03 1.02 -12.03
CA ALA A 210 -5.20 0.14 -11.93
C ALA A 210 -4.87 -1.35 -12.13
N ARG A 211 -3.59 -1.75 -12.22
CA ARG A 211 -3.17 -3.12 -12.58
C ARG A 211 -3.78 -4.22 -11.71
N ARG A 212 -3.97 -3.98 -10.42
CA ARG A 212 -4.60 -4.95 -9.51
C ARG A 212 -6.07 -5.20 -9.85
N LEU A 213 -6.74 -4.21 -10.44
CA LEU A 213 -8.16 -4.28 -10.80
C LEU A 213 -8.40 -4.88 -12.19
N GLN A 214 -7.34 -5.09 -13.00
CA GLN A 214 -7.45 -5.69 -14.33
C GLN A 214 -7.93 -7.14 -14.30
N CYS A 215 -7.79 -7.84 -13.17
CA CYS A 215 -8.31 -9.20 -12.99
C CYS A 215 -9.84 -9.28 -12.88
N GLY A 216 -10.54 -8.15 -12.93
CA GLY A 216 -12.00 -8.06 -12.88
C GLY A 216 -12.57 -7.87 -11.47
N LEU A 217 -13.84 -7.44 -11.43
CA LEU A 217 -14.55 -7.09 -10.18
C LEU A 217 -14.60 -8.26 -9.19
N LEU A 218 -15.04 -9.43 -9.66
CA LEU A 218 -15.19 -10.60 -8.78
C LEU A 218 -13.88 -11.04 -8.17
N TYR A 219 -12.81 -11.13 -8.97
CA TYR A 219 -11.48 -11.47 -8.45
C TYR A 219 -10.99 -10.41 -7.45
N SER A 220 -11.12 -9.13 -7.76
CA SER A 220 -10.68 -8.05 -6.89
C SER A 220 -11.43 -8.05 -5.57
N PHE A 221 -12.75 -8.31 -5.58
CA PHE A 221 -13.56 -8.36 -4.38
C PHE A 221 -13.27 -9.62 -3.55
N PHE A 222 -13.39 -10.81 -4.16
CA PHE A 222 -13.23 -12.06 -3.40
C PHE A 222 -11.79 -12.36 -3.01
N MET A 223 -10.85 -12.26 -3.94
CA MET A 223 -9.46 -12.62 -3.66
C MET A 223 -8.70 -11.49 -2.96
N SER A 224 -8.73 -10.26 -3.52
CA SER A 224 -7.95 -9.18 -2.92
C SER A 224 -8.56 -8.70 -1.61
N PHE A 225 -9.86 -8.43 -1.58
CA PHE A 225 -10.51 -7.85 -0.40
C PHE A 225 -10.84 -8.90 0.66
N LEU A 226 -11.65 -9.94 0.34
CA LEU A 226 -12.07 -10.91 1.35
C LEU A 226 -10.94 -11.82 1.83
N VAL A 227 -10.16 -12.42 0.90
CA VAL A 227 -9.13 -13.39 1.27
C VAL A 227 -7.90 -12.69 1.84
N TYR A 228 -7.28 -11.77 1.08
CA TYR A 228 -6.01 -11.17 1.51
C TYR A 228 -6.17 -10.01 2.49
N TYR A 229 -7.15 -9.13 2.31
CA TYR A 229 -7.34 -7.99 3.22
C TYR A 229 -8.08 -8.35 4.50
N MET A 230 -9.13 -9.17 4.43
CA MET A 230 -9.92 -9.51 5.62
C MET A 230 -9.41 -10.77 6.31
N LEU A 231 -9.50 -11.92 5.63
CA LEU A 231 -9.23 -13.23 6.24
C LEU A 231 -7.75 -13.39 6.60
N ALA A 232 -6.83 -13.13 5.68
CA ALA A 232 -5.40 -13.24 5.93
C ALA A 232 -4.94 -12.27 7.03
N TYR A 233 -5.43 -11.02 7.02
CA TYR A 233 -5.15 -10.06 8.08
C TYR A 233 -5.58 -10.57 9.45
N TRP A 234 -6.82 -11.02 9.59
CA TRP A 234 -7.35 -11.53 10.86
C TRP A 234 -6.62 -12.79 11.33
N LEU A 235 -6.38 -13.76 10.43
CA LEU A 235 -5.70 -15.01 10.79
C LEU A 235 -4.24 -14.78 11.16
N ASN A 236 -3.50 -13.96 10.41
CA ASN A 236 -2.12 -13.63 10.75
C ASN A 236 -2.03 -12.87 12.08
N ARG A 237 -3.04 -12.03 12.37
CA ARG A 237 -3.11 -11.30 13.63
C ARG A 237 -3.45 -12.20 14.83
N LEU A 238 -4.39 -13.13 14.67
CA LEU A 238 -4.78 -14.07 15.73
C LEU A 238 -3.67 -15.08 16.01
N SER A 239 -3.07 -15.64 14.96
CA SER A 239 -2.01 -16.65 15.08
C SER A 239 -0.63 -16.07 15.47
N GLN A 240 -0.46 -14.73 15.38
CA GLN A 240 0.84 -14.06 15.53
C GLN A 240 1.93 -14.63 14.57
N ARG A 241 1.51 -15.29 13.50
CA ARG A 241 2.35 -15.92 12.47
C ARG A 241 1.87 -15.55 11.09
N GLN A 242 2.75 -15.61 10.10
CA GLN A 242 2.38 -15.50 8.69
C GLN A 242 1.77 -16.83 8.21
N THR A 243 0.51 -17.07 8.53
CA THR A 243 -0.21 -18.27 8.11
C THR A 243 -0.55 -18.23 6.62
N PHE A 244 -0.81 -17.02 6.11
CA PHE A 244 -1.02 -16.77 4.68
C PHE A 244 0.15 -15.97 4.12
N GLY A 245 0.63 -16.40 2.94
CA GLY A 245 1.67 -15.71 2.20
C GLY A 245 1.25 -14.31 1.72
N MET A 246 2.19 -13.59 1.12
CA MET A 246 1.93 -12.25 0.56
C MET A 246 0.88 -12.29 -0.55
N ALA A 247 0.04 -11.26 -0.62
CA ALA A 247 -0.87 -11.08 -1.74
C ALA A 247 -0.11 -11.09 -3.07
N PRO A 248 -0.69 -11.69 -4.14
CA PRO A 248 -0.04 -11.77 -5.44
C PRO A 248 0.36 -10.38 -5.94
N ALA A 249 1.60 -10.23 -6.36
CA ALA A 249 2.06 -9.01 -7.00
C ALA A 249 1.69 -9.05 -8.49
N PHE A 250 0.80 -8.16 -8.91
CA PHE A 250 0.38 -8.01 -10.30
C PHE A 250 1.42 -7.20 -11.08
N ARG A 251 2.32 -7.89 -11.80
CA ARG A 251 3.34 -7.29 -12.68
C ARG A 251 3.06 -7.66 -14.13
N GLN A 252 3.38 -6.74 -15.06
CA GLN A 252 3.11 -6.93 -16.49
C GLN A 252 3.72 -8.20 -17.09
N GLU A 253 4.86 -8.68 -16.58
CA GLU A 253 5.55 -9.86 -17.13
C GLU A 253 4.86 -11.21 -16.87
N ARG A 254 3.80 -11.27 -16.08
CA ARG A 254 3.05 -12.51 -15.81
C ARG A 254 1.56 -12.42 -16.15
N LEU A 255 1.20 -11.78 -17.22
CA LEU A 255 -0.02 -12.16 -17.93
C LEU A 255 0.26 -13.46 -18.70
N ARG A 256 0.60 -14.53 -17.96
CA ARG A 256 0.37 -15.87 -18.52
C ARG A 256 -1.11 -15.92 -18.90
N PRO A 257 -1.45 -16.47 -20.08
CA PRO A 257 -2.84 -16.61 -20.46
C PRO A 257 -3.57 -17.24 -19.28
N LEU A 258 -4.67 -16.62 -18.91
CA LEU A 258 -5.52 -17.01 -17.77
C LEU A 258 -5.62 -18.54 -17.74
N ALA A 259 -5.28 -19.14 -16.60
CA ALA A 259 -5.35 -20.58 -16.40
C ALA A 259 -6.62 -21.15 -17.06
N PRO A 260 -6.54 -22.28 -17.77
CA PRO A 260 -7.65 -22.83 -18.52
C PRO A 260 -8.91 -22.92 -17.63
N VAL A 261 -10.08 -22.82 -18.23
CA VAL A 261 -11.39 -22.71 -17.55
C VAL A 261 -11.57 -23.76 -16.43
N TRP A 262 -10.95 -24.93 -16.57
CA TRP A 262 -10.97 -25.98 -15.56
C TRP A 262 -10.19 -25.63 -14.27
N ALA A 263 -9.07 -24.90 -14.38
CA ALA A 263 -8.31 -24.46 -13.21
C ALA A 263 -9.04 -23.35 -12.44
N ARG A 264 -9.84 -22.51 -13.14
CA ARG A 264 -10.73 -21.54 -12.52
C ARG A 264 -11.89 -22.22 -11.79
N ARG A 265 -12.44 -23.29 -12.37
CA ARG A 265 -13.49 -24.10 -11.73
C ARG A 265 -12.99 -24.82 -10.48
N ARG A 266 -11.75 -25.35 -10.48
CA ARG A 266 -11.15 -25.96 -9.28
C ARG A 266 -10.88 -24.93 -8.19
N ALA A 267 -10.40 -23.72 -8.52
CA ALA A 267 -10.24 -22.64 -7.53
C ALA A 267 -11.58 -22.19 -6.92
N MET A 268 -12.64 -22.10 -7.73
CA MET A 268 -13.99 -21.76 -7.22
C MET A 268 -14.61 -22.88 -6.38
N LEU A 269 -14.39 -24.14 -6.75
CA LEU A 269 -14.81 -25.30 -5.95
C LEU A 269 -14.04 -25.36 -4.61
N GLY A 270 -12.75 -25.06 -4.59
CA GLY A 270 -11.96 -24.96 -3.36
C GLY A 270 -12.49 -23.87 -2.41
N ILE A 271 -12.88 -22.72 -2.95
CA ILE A 271 -13.48 -21.62 -2.16
C ILE A 271 -14.86 -22.00 -1.62
N ALA A 272 -15.67 -22.68 -2.40
CA ALA A 272 -16.98 -23.18 -1.96
C ALA A 272 -16.83 -24.25 -0.87
N LEU A 273 -15.81 -25.13 -0.97
CA LEU A 273 -15.51 -26.12 0.04
C LEU A 273 -15.01 -25.52 1.35
N VAL A 274 -14.13 -24.52 1.30
CA VAL A 274 -13.68 -23.79 2.51
C VAL A 274 -14.84 -23.03 3.16
N GLY A 275 -15.78 -22.50 2.37
CA GLY A 275 -17.01 -21.90 2.90
C GLY A 275 -17.92 -22.92 3.59
N LEU A 276 -18.07 -24.10 3.02
CA LEU A 276 -18.90 -25.20 3.56
C LEU A 276 -18.27 -25.84 4.82
N THR A 277 -16.94 -26.01 4.86
CA THR A 277 -16.26 -26.50 6.07
C THR A 277 -16.29 -25.49 7.20
N SER A 278 -16.21 -24.19 6.91
CA SER A 278 -16.37 -23.13 7.93
C SER A 278 -17.80 -23.11 8.51
N LEU A 279 -18.80 -23.39 7.68
CA LEU A 279 -20.21 -23.55 8.14
C LEU A 279 -20.40 -24.86 8.91
N GLY A 280 -19.75 -25.95 8.50
CA GLY A 280 -19.79 -27.25 9.18
C GLY A 280 -19.16 -27.21 10.57
N PHE A 281 -18.07 -26.47 10.76
CA PHE A 281 -17.45 -26.23 12.07
C PHE A 281 -18.36 -25.42 13.02
N ALA A 282 -19.13 -24.49 12.48
CA ALA A 282 -20.09 -23.70 13.23
C ALA A 282 -21.34 -24.51 13.65
N THR A 283 -21.63 -25.63 12.96
CA THR A 283 -22.82 -26.46 13.18
C THR A 283 -22.53 -27.83 13.82
N GLY A 284 -21.28 -28.16 14.17
CA GLY A 284 -20.92 -29.37 14.89
C GLY A 284 -20.96 -30.68 14.07
N ALA A 285 -20.78 -30.58 12.73
CA ALA A 285 -20.75 -31.77 11.87
C ALA A 285 -19.37 -32.48 11.92
N SER A 286 -19.43 -33.82 12.07
CA SER A 286 -18.36 -34.73 12.45
C SER A 286 -17.13 -34.83 11.56
N GLU A 287 -15.98 -35.21 12.16
CA GLU A 287 -14.65 -35.50 11.56
C GLU A 287 -14.66 -36.43 10.33
N ALA A 288 -15.67 -37.26 10.13
CA ALA A 288 -15.78 -38.14 8.98
C ALA A 288 -15.90 -37.44 7.60
N ALA A 289 -16.32 -36.17 7.58
CA ALA A 289 -16.39 -35.37 6.35
C ALA A 289 -15.01 -34.82 5.93
N LEU A 290 -14.07 -34.68 6.85
CA LEU A 290 -12.72 -34.17 6.59
C LEU A 290 -11.81 -35.24 5.94
N ASP A 291 -11.93 -36.49 6.34
CA ASP A 291 -11.13 -37.59 5.79
C ASP A 291 -11.46 -37.92 4.31
N SER A 292 -12.71 -37.70 3.90
CA SER A 292 -13.09 -37.89 2.48
C SER A 292 -12.54 -36.77 1.57
N LEU A 293 -12.22 -35.60 2.11
CA LEU A 293 -11.72 -34.45 1.38
C LEU A 293 -10.19 -34.48 1.20
N THR A 294 -9.44 -35.04 2.14
CA THR A 294 -7.99 -35.20 2.02
C THR A 294 -7.59 -36.23 0.96
N ASN A 295 -8.39 -37.26 0.77
CA ASN A 295 -8.16 -38.30 -0.25
C ASN A 295 -8.40 -37.82 -1.69
N PHE A 296 -9.16 -36.74 -1.90
CA PHE A 296 -9.42 -36.17 -3.24
C PHE A 296 -8.21 -35.41 -3.83
N TRP A 297 -7.23 -35.04 -3.00
CA TRP A 297 -6.08 -34.23 -3.42
C TRP A 297 -4.82 -35.04 -3.77
N HIS A 298 -4.82 -36.36 -3.51
CA HIS A 298 -3.66 -37.24 -3.67
C HIS A 298 -3.74 -38.20 -4.86
N ASP A 299 -4.81 -38.20 -5.66
CA ASP A 299 -4.85 -38.96 -6.93
C ASP A 299 -4.40 -38.10 -8.12
N PRO A 300 -3.51 -38.65 -8.99
CA PRO A 300 -2.75 -37.94 -10.03
C PRO A 300 -3.58 -37.35 -11.18
#